data_ab8d5bdfa379686c9f7375bca09789ab
#
_entry.id   ab8d5bdfa379686c9f7375bca09789ab
#
_cell.length_a   1.000
_cell.length_b   1.000
_cell.length_c   1.000
_cell.angle_alpha   90.00
_cell.angle_beta   90.00
_cell.angle_gamma   90.00
#
_symmetry.space_group_name_H-M   'P 1'
#
loop_
_entity.id
_entity.type
_entity.pdbx_description
1 polymer ?
#
loop_
_entity_poly.entity_id
_entity_poly.type
_entity_poly.pdbx_seq_one_letter_code
_entity_poly.pdbx_strand_id
1 'polypeptide(L)'
;MWLLPETKMDHAKPLQLQSPATAVQKNIHVLVGVTGSVAALKLPLLVTELLKIPAVEVRVVTTERAKHFYNPQELPVKVNLYDDAEEWQLWKGRTDPVLHIDLRRWADLMLVAPLDANTLAKMANGICDNLLTCTVRAWDLSKPLLFCPAMNTAMWNHPITARQIEQLKSFGYTEIPCIVKKLVCGDEGLGAMAEVPTILGKVKMILVERGLLAQI
;
A
#
# COMPACT_ATOMS: atom_id res chain seq x y z
N MET A 1 27.89 -71.73 42.39
CA MET A 1 28.32 -70.33 42.64
C MET A 1 28.33 -69.68 41.26
N TRP A 2 27.22 -69.02 40.90
CA TRP A 2 27.00 -68.42 39.61
C TRP A 2 27.07 -66.92 39.78
N LEU A 3 28.04 -66.25 39.13
CA LEU A 3 28.19 -64.81 39.09
C LEU A 3 27.27 -64.20 38.02
N LEU A 4 26.38 -63.27 38.41
CA LEU A 4 25.57 -62.48 37.50
C LEU A 4 26.39 -61.29 36.99
N PRO A 5 26.28 -60.91 35.69
CA PRO A 5 26.98 -59.74 35.18
C PRO A 5 26.28 -58.41 35.56
N GLU A 6 27.10 -57.42 35.93
CA GLU A 6 26.66 -56.05 36.21
C GLU A 6 26.15 -55.35 34.97
N THR A 7 24.92 -54.86 35.00
CA THR A 7 24.33 -54.00 33.97
C THR A 7 24.83 -52.57 34.20
N LYS A 8 25.60 -52.07 33.25
CA LYS A 8 25.96 -50.61 33.17
C LYS A 8 24.73 -49.78 32.90
N MET A 9 24.39 -48.88 33.82
CA MET A 9 23.41 -47.82 33.58
C MET A 9 23.97 -46.79 32.58
N ASP A 10 23.29 -46.70 31.46
CA ASP A 10 23.57 -45.71 30.43
C ASP A 10 22.99 -44.36 30.85
N HIS A 11 23.84 -43.39 31.10
CA HIS A 11 23.42 -42.02 31.44
C HIS A 11 22.88 -41.33 30.17
N ALA A 12 21.54 -41.25 30.09
CA ALA A 12 20.86 -40.48 29.05
C ALA A 12 21.31 -38.99 29.11
N LYS A 13 21.90 -38.49 28.02
CA LYS A 13 22.20 -37.08 27.86
C LYS A 13 20.90 -36.25 27.91
N PRO A 14 20.89 -35.08 28.58
CA PRO A 14 19.71 -34.22 28.56
C PRO A 14 19.45 -33.70 27.17
N LEU A 15 18.21 -33.82 26.71
CA LEU A 15 17.69 -33.21 25.49
C LEU A 15 17.87 -31.71 25.58
N GLN A 16 18.78 -31.15 24.78
CA GLN A 16 18.86 -29.72 24.54
C GLN A 16 17.59 -29.29 23.81
N LEU A 17 16.70 -28.60 24.50
CA LEU A 17 15.62 -27.82 23.89
C LEU A 17 16.25 -26.78 22.95
N GLN A 18 16.19 -27.07 21.65
CA GLN A 18 16.52 -26.08 20.63
C GLN A 18 15.49 -24.96 20.78
N SER A 19 15.96 -23.75 21.14
CA SER A 19 15.17 -22.52 21.06
C SER A 19 14.55 -22.42 19.65
N PRO A 20 13.27 -22.04 19.52
CA PRO A 20 12.66 -21.85 18.22
C PRO A 20 13.48 -20.86 17.44
N ALA A 21 13.96 -21.25 16.26
CA ALA A 21 14.63 -20.37 15.33
C ALA A 21 13.70 -19.16 15.13
N THR A 22 14.18 -17.96 15.46
CA THR A 22 13.52 -16.70 15.18
C THR A 22 13.25 -16.67 13.67
N ALA A 23 12.00 -16.93 13.29
CA ALA A 23 11.57 -16.78 11.91
C ALA A 23 11.93 -15.36 11.48
N VAL A 24 12.80 -15.19 10.49
CA VAL A 24 13.13 -13.89 9.91
C VAL A 24 11.83 -13.32 9.40
N GLN A 25 11.29 -12.31 10.09
CA GLN A 25 10.07 -11.65 9.68
C GLN A 25 10.33 -11.00 8.33
N LYS A 26 9.66 -11.50 7.29
CA LYS A 26 9.77 -10.97 5.93
C LYS A 26 9.24 -9.54 5.92
N ASN A 27 9.98 -8.59 5.33
CA ASN A 27 9.51 -7.22 5.16
C ASN A 27 8.23 -7.20 4.32
N ILE A 28 7.32 -6.31 4.69
CA ILE A 28 6.03 -6.10 4.03
C ILE A 28 6.15 -4.79 3.23
N HIS A 29 5.98 -4.87 1.95
CA HIS A 29 6.19 -3.75 1.04
C HIS A 29 4.86 -3.09 0.65
N VAL A 30 4.65 -1.86 1.09
CA VAL A 30 3.45 -1.07 0.79
C VAL A 30 3.80 0.04 -0.20
N LEU A 31 3.18 0.01 -1.37
CA LEU A 31 3.29 1.05 -2.38
C LEU A 31 2.12 2.02 -2.24
N VAL A 32 2.41 3.27 -1.90
CA VAL A 32 1.39 4.33 -1.76
C VAL A 32 1.35 5.17 -3.03
N GLY A 33 0.21 5.19 -3.71
CA GLY A 33 -0.08 6.12 -4.80
C GLY A 33 -0.75 7.38 -4.27
N VAL A 34 -0.29 8.56 -4.66
CA VAL A 34 -0.89 9.83 -4.26
C VAL A 34 -1.27 10.66 -5.48
N THR A 35 -2.52 11.18 -5.49
CA THR A 35 -3.09 11.89 -6.63
C THR A 35 -3.54 13.29 -6.27
N GLY A 36 -3.92 14.08 -7.29
CA GLY A 36 -4.19 15.52 -7.22
C GLY A 36 -5.47 15.91 -6.47
N SER A 37 -5.55 15.58 -5.19
CA SER A 37 -6.62 16.00 -4.29
C SER A 37 -6.04 16.76 -3.09
N VAL A 38 -6.80 17.72 -2.54
CA VAL A 38 -6.44 18.40 -1.29
C VAL A 38 -6.12 17.41 -0.16
N ALA A 39 -6.74 16.22 -0.17
CA ALA A 39 -6.45 15.18 0.82
C ALA A 39 -5.00 14.68 0.78
N ALA A 40 -4.23 14.96 -0.29
CA ALA A 40 -2.79 14.65 -0.34
C ALA A 40 -1.97 15.36 0.74
N LEU A 41 -2.50 16.45 1.35
CA LEU A 41 -1.94 17.05 2.57
C LEU A 41 -1.73 16.05 3.71
N LYS A 42 -2.48 14.94 3.72
CA LYS A 42 -2.36 13.89 4.74
C LYS A 42 -1.27 12.85 4.43
N LEU A 43 -0.60 12.92 3.28
CA LEU A 43 0.39 11.94 2.87
C LEU A 43 1.53 11.75 3.89
N PRO A 44 2.17 12.82 4.43
CA PRO A 44 3.26 12.64 5.39
C PRO A 44 2.80 11.89 6.65
N LEU A 45 1.61 12.22 7.16
CA LEU A 45 1.01 11.55 8.31
C LEU A 45 0.72 10.07 7.98
N LEU A 46 0.07 9.80 6.85
CA LEU A 46 -0.27 8.44 6.43
C LEU A 46 0.97 7.55 6.32
N VAL A 47 2.01 8.05 5.66
CA VAL A 47 3.28 7.32 5.48
C VAL A 47 3.96 7.08 6.83
N THR A 48 4.01 8.09 7.70
CA THR A 48 4.57 7.96 9.05
C THR A 48 3.85 6.88 9.86
N GLU A 49 2.53 6.84 9.80
CA GLU A 49 1.74 5.85 10.53
C GLU A 49 1.86 4.44 9.94
N LEU A 50 1.93 4.29 8.59
CA LEU A 50 2.20 3.00 7.94
C LEU A 50 3.55 2.42 8.40
N LEU A 51 4.58 3.24 8.54
CA LEU A 51 5.91 2.83 8.98
C LEU A 51 5.99 2.39 10.45
N LYS A 52 4.94 2.64 11.25
CA LYS A 52 4.82 2.11 12.63
C LYS A 52 4.31 0.67 12.67
N ILE A 53 3.77 0.17 11.55
CA ILE A 53 3.38 -1.24 11.44
C ILE A 53 4.66 -2.09 11.37
N PRO A 54 4.80 -3.14 12.19
CA PRO A 54 6.01 -3.95 12.19
C PRO A 54 6.35 -4.50 10.81
N ALA A 55 7.63 -4.46 10.45
CA ALA A 55 8.19 -4.95 9.19
C ALA A 55 7.66 -4.25 7.92
N VAL A 56 6.89 -3.16 8.02
CA VAL A 56 6.41 -2.42 6.86
C VAL A 56 7.48 -1.47 6.33
N GLU A 57 7.74 -1.59 5.04
CA GLU A 57 8.47 -0.62 4.22
C GLU A 57 7.51 0.09 3.28
N VAL A 58 7.72 1.39 3.06
CA VAL A 58 6.85 2.21 2.22
C VAL A 58 7.65 2.83 1.07
N ARG A 59 7.10 2.76 -0.13
CA ARG A 59 7.48 3.59 -1.27
C ARG A 59 6.27 4.40 -1.72
N VAL A 60 6.50 5.59 -2.28
CA VAL A 60 5.44 6.49 -2.73
C VAL A 60 5.59 6.75 -4.22
N VAL A 61 4.49 6.66 -4.95
CA VAL A 61 4.36 7.13 -6.34
C VAL A 61 3.43 8.31 -6.37
N THR A 62 3.92 9.45 -6.86
CA THR A 62 3.16 10.70 -6.91
C THR A 62 2.82 11.12 -8.34
N THR A 63 1.61 11.64 -8.52
CA THR A 63 1.28 12.36 -9.76
C THR A 63 1.73 13.82 -9.67
N GLU A 64 2.00 14.45 -10.81
CA GLU A 64 2.41 15.87 -10.87
C GLU A 64 1.43 16.79 -10.11
N ARG A 65 0.12 16.54 -10.21
CA ARG A 65 -0.90 17.35 -9.53
C ARG A 65 -0.91 17.18 -8.00
N ALA A 66 -0.50 16.03 -7.51
CA ALA A 66 -0.40 15.79 -6.07
C ALA A 66 0.65 16.65 -5.39
N LYS A 67 1.76 16.95 -6.07
CA LYS A 67 2.89 17.75 -5.57
C LYS A 67 2.50 19.16 -5.10
N HIS A 68 1.35 19.68 -5.53
CA HIS A 68 0.82 20.97 -5.06
C HIS A 68 0.31 20.95 -3.63
N PHE A 69 0.03 19.78 -3.06
CA PHE A 69 -0.69 19.66 -1.80
C PHE A 69 0.15 19.18 -0.62
N TYR A 70 1.38 18.74 -0.82
CA TYR A 70 2.27 18.31 0.27
C TYR A 70 3.71 18.72 -0.02
N ASN A 71 4.51 18.83 1.05
CA ASN A 71 5.94 19.08 0.93
C ASN A 71 6.69 17.73 0.97
N PRO A 72 7.44 17.33 -0.08
CA PRO A 72 8.24 16.11 -0.06
C PRO A 72 9.23 16.01 1.11
N GLN A 73 9.71 17.14 1.63
CA GLN A 73 10.63 17.18 2.77
C GLN A 73 10.00 16.75 4.10
N GLU A 74 8.66 16.71 4.17
CA GLU A 74 7.93 16.22 5.34
C GLU A 74 7.80 14.69 5.35
N LEU A 75 8.15 14.02 4.25
CA LEU A 75 8.19 12.57 4.23
C LEU A 75 9.40 12.05 5.03
N PRO A 76 9.24 10.90 5.74
CA PRO A 76 10.37 10.28 6.42
C PRO A 76 11.52 9.97 5.47
N VAL A 77 12.76 10.29 5.87
CA VAL A 77 13.98 10.20 5.04
C VAL A 77 14.18 8.81 4.38
N LYS A 78 13.69 7.76 5.02
CA LYS A 78 13.79 6.38 4.49
C LYS A 78 12.79 6.02 3.40
N VAL A 79 11.89 6.95 3.03
CA VAL A 79 10.84 6.71 2.04
C VAL A 79 11.27 7.22 0.69
N ASN A 80 11.30 6.32 -0.29
CA ASN A 80 11.55 6.70 -1.68
C ASN A 80 10.25 7.25 -2.30
N LEU A 81 10.35 8.44 -2.89
CA LEU A 81 9.30 9.10 -3.65
C LEU A 81 9.64 9.01 -5.14
N TYR A 82 8.72 8.51 -5.94
CA TYR A 82 8.87 8.34 -7.39
C TYR A 82 7.82 9.15 -8.15
N ASP A 83 8.22 9.72 -9.28
CA ASP A 83 7.36 10.44 -10.20
C ASP A 83 7.59 10.05 -11.67
N ASP A 84 6.88 10.71 -12.58
CA ASP A 84 6.97 10.41 -14.00
C ASP A 84 8.35 10.75 -14.59
N ALA A 85 9.03 11.78 -14.05
CA ALA A 85 10.34 12.18 -14.55
C ALA A 85 11.40 11.11 -14.26
N GLU A 86 11.33 10.45 -13.09
CA GLU A 86 12.28 9.38 -12.74
C GLU A 86 12.13 8.16 -13.63
N GLU A 87 10.92 7.80 -14.04
CA GLU A 87 10.70 6.68 -14.97
C GLU A 87 11.44 6.91 -16.27
N TRP A 88 11.32 8.11 -16.86
CA TRP A 88 11.96 8.44 -18.13
C TRP A 88 13.47 8.70 -18.01
N GLN A 89 13.94 9.13 -16.83
CA GLN A 89 15.38 9.29 -16.58
C GLN A 89 16.11 7.96 -16.43
N LEU A 90 15.44 6.96 -15.83
CA LEU A 90 16.02 5.64 -15.61
C LEU A 90 16.13 4.81 -16.90
N TRP A 91 15.20 4.96 -17.84
CA TRP A 91 15.20 4.18 -19.07
C TRP A 91 15.97 4.87 -20.19
N LYS A 92 17.14 4.36 -20.55
CA LYS A 92 18.01 4.86 -21.63
C LYS A 92 18.30 3.80 -22.68
N GLY A 93 18.03 2.54 -22.40
CA GLY A 93 18.29 1.43 -23.28
C GLY A 93 17.57 0.15 -22.89
N ARG A 94 17.61 -0.83 -23.80
CA ARG A 94 16.83 -2.08 -23.73
C ARG A 94 17.05 -2.91 -22.46
N THR A 95 18.19 -2.73 -21.79
CA THR A 95 18.57 -3.49 -20.56
C THR A 95 18.24 -2.74 -19.27
N ASP A 96 17.75 -1.50 -19.38
CA ASP A 96 17.48 -0.66 -18.22
C ASP A 96 16.18 -1.09 -17.50
N PRO A 97 16.09 -0.81 -16.20
CA PRO A 97 14.90 -1.14 -15.43
C PRO A 97 13.68 -0.37 -15.93
N VAL A 98 12.53 -1.01 -15.92
CA VAL A 98 11.21 -0.41 -16.17
C VAL A 98 10.56 -0.12 -14.84
N LEU A 99 10.57 1.13 -14.40
CA LEU A 99 10.25 1.51 -13.03
C LEU A 99 8.87 1.04 -12.56
N HIS A 100 7.81 1.21 -13.37
CA HIS A 100 6.46 0.75 -12.98
C HIS A 100 6.39 -0.78 -12.80
N ILE A 101 7.19 -1.54 -13.55
CA ILE A 101 7.28 -2.99 -13.39
C ILE A 101 8.04 -3.37 -12.12
N ASP A 102 9.12 -2.66 -11.80
CA ASP A 102 9.90 -2.92 -10.60
C ASP A 102 9.12 -2.57 -9.34
N LEU A 103 8.39 -1.46 -9.35
CA LEU A 103 7.49 -1.06 -8.25
C LEU A 103 6.38 -2.10 -8.02
N ARG A 104 5.72 -2.55 -9.09
CA ARG A 104 4.69 -3.60 -9.04
C ARG A 104 5.24 -4.92 -8.48
N ARG A 105 6.48 -5.30 -8.86
CA ARG A 105 7.13 -6.54 -8.37
C ARG A 105 7.50 -6.42 -6.90
N TRP A 106 8.04 -5.27 -6.51
CA TRP A 106 8.46 -4.99 -5.15
C TRP A 106 7.30 -5.02 -4.15
N ALA A 107 6.17 -4.42 -4.48
CA ALA A 107 5.06 -4.22 -3.55
C ALA A 107 4.27 -5.52 -3.27
N ASP A 108 3.91 -5.74 -2.02
CA ASP A 108 2.98 -6.76 -1.56
C ASP A 108 1.53 -6.23 -1.49
N LEU A 109 1.38 -4.91 -1.30
CA LEU A 109 0.10 -4.20 -1.25
C LEU A 109 0.25 -2.83 -1.91
N MET A 110 -0.76 -2.40 -2.67
CA MET A 110 -0.87 -1.04 -3.18
C MET A 110 -2.02 -0.30 -2.51
N LEU A 111 -1.77 0.96 -2.10
CA LEU A 111 -2.75 1.86 -1.51
C LEU A 111 -2.77 3.17 -2.29
N VAL A 112 -3.85 3.48 -3.00
CA VAL A 112 -4.02 4.78 -3.67
C VAL A 112 -4.81 5.72 -2.74
N ALA A 113 -4.11 6.64 -2.09
CA ALA A 113 -4.66 7.54 -1.07
C ALA A 113 -3.99 8.92 -1.07
N PRO A 114 -4.70 9.97 -1.52
CA PRO A 114 -6.04 9.98 -2.08
C PRO A 114 -6.10 9.44 -3.52
N LEU A 115 -7.30 9.01 -3.95
CA LEU A 115 -7.65 8.76 -5.34
C LEU A 115 -8.58 9.89 -5.83
N ASP A 116 -8.07 10.78 -6.68
CA ASP A 116 -8.84 11.86 -7.27
C ASP A 116 -9.75 11.38 -8.43
N ALA A 117 -10.72 12.21 -8.82
CA ALA A 117 -11.68 11.87 -9.87
C ALA A 117 -10.98 11.61 -11.23
N ASN A 118 -9.91 12.32 -11.54
CA ASN A 118 -9.15 12.14 -12.79
C ASN A 118 -8.48 10.77 -12.85
N THR A 119 -7.77 10.40 -11.77
CA THR A 119 -7.08 9.12 -11.71
C THR A 119 -8.07 7.95 -11.57
N LEU A 120 -9.18 8.14 -10.84
CA LEU A 120 -10.28 7.18 -10.80
C LEU A 120 -10.79 6.87 -12.21
N ALA A 121 -11.04 7.91 -13.01
CA ALA A 121 -11.49 7.75 -14.39
C ALA A 121 -10.45 7.02 -15.26
N LYS A 122 -9.17 7.35 -15.12
CA LYS A 122 -8.07 6.67 -15.82
C LYS A 122 -8.00 5.19 -15.47
N MET A 123 -7.98 4.87 -14.17
CA MET A 123 -7.92 3.49 -13.71
C MET A 123 -9.11 2.68 -14.21
N ALA A 124 -10.34 3.23 -14.12
CA ALA A 124 -11.55 2.54 -14.55
C ALA A 124 -11.59 2.26 -16.06
N ASN A 125 -10.92 3.08 -16.87
CA ASN A 125 -10.88 2.95 -18.33
C ASN A 125 -9.56 2.39 -18.86
N GLY A 126 -8.61 2.01 -17.99
CA GLY A 126 -7.33 1.41 -18.38
C GLY A 126 -6.34 2.40 -19.03
N ILE A 127 -6.51 3.71 -18.80
CA ILE A 127 -5.57 4.74 -19.27
C ILE A 127 -4.34 4.72 -18.37
N CYS A 128 -3.15 4.59 -18.98
CA CYS A 128 -1.86 4.50 -18.30
C CYS A 128 -0.88 5.49 -18.94
N ASP A 129 -1.04 6.77 -18.60
CA ASP A 129 -0.30 7.90 -19.14
C ASP A 129 0.68 8.54 -18.14
N ASN A 130 0.88 7.92 -16.98
CA ASN A 130 1.85 8.32 -15.96
C ASN A 130 2.31 7.09 -15.15
N LEU A 131 3.37 7.24 -14.36
CA LEU A 131 3.98 6.17 -13.58
C LEU A 131 2.96 5.44 -12.68
N LEU A 132 2.08 6.18 -11.98
CA LEU A 132 1.07 5.59 -11.11
C LEU A 132 0.10 4.70 -11.89
N THR A 133 -0.49 5.23 -12.95
CA THR A 133 -1.47 4.50 -13.77
C THR A 133 -0.84 3.35 -14.56
N CYS A 134 0.43 3.47 -14.98
CA CYS A 134 1.20 2.35 -15.55
C CYS A 134 1.40 1.25 -14.52
N THR A 135 1.76 1.60 -13.27
CA THR A 135 1.91 0.62 -12.17
C THR A 135 0.59 -0.09 -11.87
N VAL A 136 -0.52 0.65 -11.81
CA VAL A 136 -1.87 0.06 -11.62
C VAL A 136 -2.26 -0.84 -12.78
N ARG A 137 -1.99 -0.42 -14.03
CA ARG A 137 -2.31 -1.21 -15.23
C ARG A 137 -1.54 -2.53 -15.28
N ALA A 138 -0.32 -2.54 -14.77
CA ALA A 138 0.53 -3.71 -14.66
C ALA A 138 0.33 -4.49 -13.35
N TRP A 139 -0.60 -4.07 -12.48
CA TRP A 139 -0.76 -4.65 -11.15
C TRP A 139 -1.08 -6.14 -11.20
N ASP A 140 -0.55 -6.88 -10.24
CA ASP A 140 -0.85 -8.29 -10.04
C ASP A 140 -2.15 -8.43 -9.27
N LEU A 141 -3.21 -8.89 -9.93
CA LEU A 141 -4.55 -9.00 -9.33
C LEU A 141 -4.63 -10.01 -8.16
N SER A 142 -3.60 -10.84 -7.97
CA SER A 142 -3.50 -11.69 -6.78
C SER A 142 -3.09 -10.93 -5.53
N LYS A 143 -2.50 -9.73 -5.69
CA LYS A 143 -2.09 -8.83 -4.61
C LYS A 143 -3.18 -7.78 -4.33
N PRO A 144 -3.38 -7.37 -3.06
CA PRO A 144 -4.39 -6.37 -2.73
C PRO A 144 -4.03 -4.99 -3.28
N LEU A 145 -5.01 -4.33 -3.89
CA LEU A 145 -5.01 -2.92 -4.22
C LEU A 145 -6.20 -2.25 -3.52
N LEU A 146 -5.89 -1.29 -2.66
CA LEU A 146 -6.87 -0.48 -1.93
C LEU A 146 -6.90 0.93 -2.51
N PHE A 147 -8.06 1.56 -2.51
CA PHE A 147 -8.19 2.93 -2.97
C PHE A 147 -9.12 3.76 -2.08
N CYS A 148 -8.74 5.03 -1.87
CA CYS A 148 -9.42 6.00 -1.01
C CYS A 148 -9.90 7.17 -1.87
N PRO A 149 -11.16 7.16 -2.39
CA PRO A 149 -11.67 8.25 -3.18
C PRO A 149 -11.65 9.58 -2.42
N ALA A 150 -11.31 10.67 -3.14
CA ALA A 150 -11.27 12.02 -2.57
C ALA A 150 -11.51 13.08 -3.64
N MET A 151 -12.68 13.71 -3.62
CA MET A 151 -13.07 14.72 -4.59
C MET A 151 -14.13 15.66 -4.00
N ASN A 152 -14.42 16.77 -4.69
CA ASN A 152 -15.53 17.66 -4.33
C ASN A 152 -16.88 16.91 -4.37
N THR A 153 -17.83 17.32 -3.51
CA THR A 153 -19.16 16.69 -3.40
C THR A 153 -19.92 16.68 -4.73
N ALA A 154 -19.81 17.74 -5.54
CA ALA A 154 -20.45 17.78 -6.86
C ALA A 154 -19.86 16.73 -7.82
N MET A 155 -18.53 16.52 -7.78
CA MET A 155 -17.86 15.46 -8.54
C MET A 155 -18.24 14.07 -8.00
N TRP A 156 -18.37 13.93 -6.69
CA TRP A 156 -18.81 12.68 -6.07
C TRP A 156 -20.20 12.28 -6.51
N ASN A 157 -21.14 13.25 -6.52
CA ASN A 157 -22.54 13.03 -6.91
C ASN A 157 -22.73 12.88 -8.43
N HIS A 158 -21.70 13.13 -9.25
CA HIS A 158 -21.80 12.96 -10.70
C HIS A 158 -22.03 11.48 -11.05
N PRO A 159 -22.99 11.15 -11.94
CA PRO A 159 -23.38 9.78 -12.23
C PRO A 159 -22.23 8.85 -12.67
N ILE A 160 -21.15 9.40 -13.26
CA ILE A 160 -20.00 8.61 -13.68
C ILE A 160 -19.19 8.07 -12.49
N THR A 161 -19.16 8.78 -11.36
CA THR A 161 -18.30 8.42 -10.21
C THR A 161 -18.68 7.05 -9.65
N ALA A 162 -19.97 6.81 -9.38
CA ALA A 162 -20.43 5.53 -8.88
C ALA A 162 -20.09 4.38 -9.85
N ARG A 163 -20.24 4.59 -11.17
CA ARG A 163 -19.91 3.59 -12.19
C ARG A 163 -18.42 3.25 -12.18
N GLN A 164 -17.56 4.27 -12.04
CA GLN A 164 -16.11 4.08 -12.00
C GLN A 164 -15.65 3.38 -10.72
N ILE A 165 -16.25 3.69 -9.58
CA ILE A 165 -16.02 2.99 -8.31
C ILE A 165 -16.37 1.49 -8.45
N GLU A 166 -17.57 1.18 -8.95
CA GLU A 166 -18.00 -0.20 -9.17
C GLU A 166 -17.11 -0.92 -10.19
N GLN A 167 -16.62 -0.21 -11.21
CA GLN A 167 -15.68 -0.78 -12.18
C GLN A 167 -14.37 -1.20 -11.50
N LEU A 168 -13.79 -0.36 -10.62
CA LEU A 168 -12.59 -0.72 -9.87
C LEU A 168 -12.83 -1.93 -8.95
N LYS A 169 -13.98 -1.96 -8.29
CA LYS A 169 -14.38 -3.09 -7.44
C LYS A 169 -14.53 -4.38 -8.25
N SER A 170 -15.04 -4.30 -9.49
CA SER A 170 -15.14 -5.45 -10.38
C SER A 170 -13.79 -6.01 -10.83
N PHE A 171 -12.72 -5.21 -10.78
CA PHE A 171 -11.34 -5.67 -10.99
C PHE A 171 -10.75 -6.38 -9.75
N GLY A 172 -11.48 -6.42 -8.63
CA GLY A 172 -11.02 -6.99 -7.37
C GLY A 172 -10.33 -5.97 -6.45
N TYR A 173 -10.38 -4.67 -6.77
CA TYR A 173 -9.81 -3.64 -5.91
C TYR A 173 -10.74 -3.32 -4.74
N THR A 174 -10.17 -2.94 -3.61
CA THR A 174 -10.91 -2.69 -2.37
C THR A 174 -11.06 -1.20 -2.12
N GLU A 175 -12.31 -0.72 -2.07
CA GLU A 175 -12.62 0.65 -1.68
C GLU A 175 -12.47 0.83 -0.17
N ILE A 176 -11.86 1.96 0.24
CA ILE A 176 -11.99 2.54 1.57
C ILE A 176 -12.88 3.78 1.38
N PRO A 177 -14.16 3.70 1.75
CA PRO A 177 -15.15 4.70 1.36
C PRO A 177 -14.80 6.10 1.86
N CYS A 178 -15.15 7.12 1.06
CA CYS A 178 -15.06 8.51 1.49
C CYS A 178 -16.07 8.80 2.62
N ILE A 179 -15.82 9.89 3.34
CA ILE A 179 -16.64 10.32 4.47
C ILE A 179 -17.33 11.64 4.18
N VAL A 180 -18.39 11.93 4.95
CA VAL A 180 -19.02 13.25 5.00
C VAL A 180 -18.14 14.17 5.80
N LYS A 181 -17.79 15.32 5.23
CA LYS A 181 -17.02 16.37 5.89
C LYS A 181 -17.29 17.72 5.22
N LYS A 182 -17.12 18.81 5.98
CA LYS A 182 -17.03 20.15 5.38
C LYS A 182 -15.71 20.23 4.60
N LEU A 183 -15.80 20.37 3.30
CA LEU A 183 -14.68 20.42 2.38
C LEU A 183 -14.02 21.81 2.39
N VAL A 184 -12.79 21.91 1.89
CA VAL A 184 -12.04 23.18 1.81
C VAL A 184 -12.77 24.22 0.95
N CYS A 185 -13.55 23.80 -0.05
CA CYS A 185 -14.39 24.67 -0.88
C CYS A 185 -15.64 25.21 -0.14
N GLY A 186 -15.88 24.78 1.10
CA GLY A 186 -17.05 25.18 1.90
C GLY A 186 -18.25 24.26 1.81
N ASP A 187 -18.30 23.37 0.82
CA ASP A 187 -19.36 22.37 0.67
C ASP A 187 -19.31 21.35 1.80
N GLU A 188 -20.47 20.94 2.28
CA GLU A 188 -20.61 19.83 3.23
C GLU A 188 -21.28 18.64 2.54
N GLY A 189 -20.62 17.50 2.59
CA GLY A 189 -21.14 16.29 1.95
C GLY A 189 -20.10 15.19 1.81
N LEU A 190 -20.50 14.12 1.11
CA LEU A 190 -19.60 13.02 0.74
C LEU A 190 -18.55 13.49 -0.27
N GLY A 191 -17.34 12.95 -0.15
CA GLY A 191 -16.23 13.19 -1.07
C GLY A 191 -14.89 13.38 -0.36
N ALA A 192 -14.88 13.58 0.97
CA ALA A 192 -13.63 13.64 1.74
C ALA A 192 -13.00 12.23 1.86
N MET A 193 -11.68 12.14 1.68
CA MET A 193 -10.94 10.91 1.93
C MET A 193 -11.17 10.41 3.35
N ALA A 194 -11.28 9.10 3.53
CA ALA A 194 -11.30 8.45 4.83
C ALA A 194 -10.18 8.97 5.76
N GLU A 195 -10.42 8.97 7.05
CA GLU A 195 -9.40 9.40 8.02
C GLU A 195 -8.25 8.38 8.08
N VAL A 196 -7.04 8.88 8.35
CA VAL A 196 -5.82 8.06 8.37
C VAL A 196 -5.95 6.83 9.28
N PRO A 197 -6.53 6.90 10.50
CA PRO A 197 -6.73 5.72 11.33
C PRO A 197 -7.61 4.65 10.68
N THR A 198 -8.66 5.04 9.95
CA THR A 198 -9.55 4.13 9.21
C THR A 198 -8.78 3.42 8.10
N ILE A 199 -7.97 4.17 7.34
CA ILE A 199 -7.13 3.62 6.27
C ILE A 199 -6.15 2.59 6.84
N LEU A 200 -5.46 2.94 7.94
CA LEU A 200 -4.52 2.03 8.61
C LEU A 200 -5.18 0.77 9.14
N GLY A 201 -6.37 0.90 9.73
CA GLY A 201 -7.15 -0.25 10.19
C GLY A 201 -7.46 -1.21 9.05
N LYS A 202 -7.87 -0.69 7.89
CA LYS A 202 -8.15 -1.51 6.70
C LYS A 202 -6.89 -2.16 6.12
N VAL A 203 -5.78 -1.42 6.05
CA VAL A 203 -4.49 -1.96 5.59
C VAL A 203 -4.05 -3.10 6.51
N LYS A 204 -4.04 -2.91 7.84
CA LYS A 204 -3.66 -3.96 8.80
C LYS A 204 -4.54 -5.19 8.67
N MET A 205 -5.85 -5.01 8.55
CA MET A 205 -6.80 -6.11 8.37
C MET A 205 -6.45 -6.95 7.13
N ILE A 206 -6.22 -6.30 5.98
CA ILE A 206 -5.85 -7.00 4.73
C ILE A 206 -4.49 -7.70 4.87
N LEU A 207 -3.51 -7.08 5.52
CA LEU A 207 -2.20 -7.71 5.75
C LEU A 207 -2.31 -8.97 6.62
N VAL A 208 -3.17 -8.95 7.64
CA VAL A 208 -3.45 -10.13 8.49
C VAL A 208 -4.18 -11.21 7.69
N GLU A 209 -5.24 -10.86 6.95
CA GLU A 209 -6.00 -11.79 6.09
C GLU A 209 -5.12 -12.49 5.05
N ARG A 210 -4.08 -11.80 4.57
CA ARG A 210 -3.09 -12.34 3.63
C ARG A 210 -1.93 -13.08 4.29
N GLY A 211 -1.92 -13.20 5.62
CA GLY A 211 -0.85 -13.85 6.37
C GLY A 211 0.50 -13.13 6.33
N LEU A 212 0.51 -11.85 5.94
CA LEU A 212 1.72 -11.01 5.89
C LEU A 212 2.03 -10.39 7.26
N LEU A 213 1.00 -10.16 8.08
CA LEU A 213 1.12 -9.62 9.43
C LEU A 213 0.49 -10.61 10.42
N ALA A 214 1.16 -10.84 11.55
CA ALA A 214 0.59 -11.68 12.62
C ALA A 214 -0.65 -10.99 13.24
N GLN A 215 -1.62 -11.78 13.68
CA GLN A 215 -2.72 -11.27 14.50
C GLN A 215 -2.13 -10.75 15.83
N ILE A 216 -2.46 -9.50 16.15
CA ILE A 216 -2.08 -8.85 17.42
C ILE A 216 -3.18 -9.11 18.44
#